data_145835ae45dc2b1eba03dd2d4a155310
#
_entry.id   145835ae45dc2b1eba03dd2d4a155310
#
_cell.length_a   1.000
_cell.length_b   1.000
_cell.length_c   1.000
_cell.angle_alpha   90.00
_cell.angle_beta   90.00
_cell.angle_gamma   90.00
#
_symmetry.space_group_name_H-M   'P 1'
#
loop_
_entity.id
_entity.type
_entity.pdbx_description
1 polymer ?
#
loop_
_entity_poly.entity_id
_entity_poly.type
_entity_poly.pdbx_seq_one_letter_code
_entity_poly.pdbx_strand_id
1 'polypeptide(L)'
;MELGKLLTEGKGKRVYATDDPDQAIVYFKDEAMAFHGLKRGRILGKGEVNNAISEQFFKMLEENGIPTHYLRRLDARQSLVKRCQILPVSVKVRNRVAGSLAKRIGPVSYTHLRAHETGAYL
;
A
#
# COMPACT_ATOMS: atom_id res chain seq x y z
N MET A 1 -3.67 21.25 6.18
CA MET A 1 -2.77 21.25 5.03
C MET A 1 -3.61 20.99 3.78
N GLU A 2 -3.46 21.82 2.79
CA GLU A 2 -4.27 21.71 1.57
C GLU A 2 -3.72 20.67 0.60
N LEU A 3 -4.64 20.00 -0.08
CA LEU A 3 -4.28 19.07 -1.14
C LEU A 3 -3.81 19.84 -2.38
N GLY A 4 -2.63 19.54 -2.84
CA GLY A 4 -2.10 20.09 -4.08
C GLY A 4 -2.49 19.27 -5.30
N LYS A 5 -1.58 19.22 -6.29
CA LYS A 5 -1.80 18.46 -7.52
C LYS A 5 -1.84 16.96 -7.24
N LEU A 6 -2.75 16.24 -7.89
CA LEU A 6 -2.77 14.78 -7.87
C LEU A 6 -1.52 14.23 -8.55
N LEU A 7 -0.71 13.47 -7.81
CA LEU A 7 0.51 12.85 -8.31
C LEU A 7 0.27 11.47 -8.89
N THR A 8 -0.52 10.65 -8.18
CA THR A 8 -0.87 9.31 -8.64
C THR A 8 -2.16 8.85 -8.00
N GLU A 9 -2.83 7.92 -8.64
CA GLU A 9 -4.05 7.29 -8.13
C GLU A 9 -3.99 5.79 -8.35
N GLY A 10 -4.23 5.03 -7.29
CA GLY A 10 -4.37 3.58 -7.33
C GLY A 10 -5.78 3.15 -6.97
N LYS A 11 -5.95 1.86 -6.74
CA LYS A 11 -7.26 1.25 -6.41
C LYS A 11 -7.84 1.75 -5.09
N GLY A 12 -7.00 1.95 -4.10
CA GLY A 12 -7.44 2.34 -2.76
C GLY A 12 -6.93 3.68 -2.27
N LYS A 13 -6.06 4.34 -3.00
CA LYS A 13 -5.38 5.55 -2.56
C LYS A 13 -5.20 6.57 -3.67
N ARG A 14 -5.15 7.83 -3.27
CA ARG A 14 -4.67 8.93 -4.11
C ARG A 14 -3.50 9.60 -3.40
N VAL A 15 -2.51 10.03 -4.14
CA VAL A 15 -1.36 10.76 -3.60
C VAL A 15 -1.34 12.15 -4.19
N TYR A 16 -1.32 13.14 -3.31
CA TYR A 16 -1.32 14.56 -3.68
C TYR A 16 -0.02 15.23 -3.28
N ALA A 17 0.41 16.20 -4.09
CA ALA A 17 1.50 17.08 -3.72
C ALA A 17 1.08 18.00 -2.56
N THR A 18 2.08 18.53 -1.84
CA THR A 18 1.91 19.56 -0.82
C THR A 18 2.71 20.80 -1.20
N ASP A 19 2.66 21.83 -0.36
CA ASP A 19 3.50 23.01 -0.50
C ASP A 19 4.99 22.68 -0.35
N ASP A 20 5.31 21.62 0.39
CA ASP A 20 6.68 21.13 0.53
C ASP A 20 6.96 20.09 -0.56
N PRO A 21 8.00 20.31 -1.41
CA PRO A 21 8.32 19.37 -2.49
C PRO A 21 8.80 18.01 -2.00
N ASP A 22 9.19 17.88 -0.73
CA ASP A 22 9.65 16.63 -0.13
C ASP A 22 8.55 15.86 0.60
N GLN A 23 7.33 16.37 0.56
CA GLN A 23 6.18 15.76 1.24
C GLN A 23 5.03 15.49 0.28
N ALA A 24 4.20 14.53 0.65
CA ALA A 24 2.98 14.20 -0.08
C ALA A 24 1.87 13.82 0.90
N ILE A 25 0.63 13.90 0.45
CA ILE A 25 -0.53 13.48 1.22
C ILE A 25 -1.11 12.24 0.56
N VAL A 26 -1.28 11.18 1.33
CA VAL A 26 -1.98 9.97 0.91
C VAL A 26 -3.42 10.06 1.38
N TYR A 27 -4.34 10.02 0.42
CA TYR A 27 -5.79 9.98 0.67
C TYR A 27 -6.29 8.56 0.47
N PHE A 28 -6.93 7.99 1.47
CA PHE A 28 -7.46 6.63 1.44
C PHE A 28 -8.92 6.64 0.98
N LYS A 29 -9.19 5.93 -0.09
CA LYS A 29 -10.51 5.84 -0.72
C LYS A 29 -11.36 4.75 -0.08
N ASP A 30 -12.68 4.87 -0.24
CA ASP A 30 -13.63 3.82 0.16
C ASP A 30 -13.90 2.80 -0.94
N GLU A 31 -13.32 2.98 -2.10
CA GLU A 31 -13.54 2.09 -3.24
C GLU A 31 -12.98 0.70 -2.98
N ALA A 32 -13.74 -0.30 -3.38
CA ALA A 32 -13.37 -1.70 -3.33
C ALA A 32 -13.52 -2.33 -4.71
N MET A 33 -12.61 -3.22 -5.05
CA MET A 33 -12.65 -3.97 -6.30
C MET A 33 -12.51 -5.46 -6.02
N ALA A 34 -13.24 -6.27 -6.78
CA ALA A 34 -13.13 -7.71 -6.74
C ALA A 34 -13.13 -8.27 -8.17
N PHE A 35 -12.69 -9.52 -8.34
CA PHE A 35 -12.65 -10.20 -9.63
C PHE A 35 -11.89 -9.42 -10.72
N HIS A 36 -10.68 -8.96 -10.41
CA HIS A 36 -9.81 -8.20 -11.33
C HIS A 36 -10.47 -6.93 -11.89
N GLY A 37 -11.26 -6.25 -11.05
CA GLY A 37 -11.94 -5.02 -11.44
C GLY A 37 -13.29 -5.21 -12.11
N LEU A 38 -13.77 -6.43 -12.28
CA LEU A 38 -15.10 -6.73 -12.83
C LEU A 38 -16.22 -6.30 -11.88
N LYS A 39 -15.95 -6.36 -10.58
CA LYS A 39 -16.86 -5.81 -9.56
C LYS A 39 -16.20 -4.63 -8.89
N ARG A 40 -16.92 -3.51 -8.88
CA ARG A 40 -16.53 -2.30 -8.17
C ARG A 40 -17.65 -1.90 -7.24
N GLY A 41 -17.29 -1.43 -6.07
CA GLY A 41 -18.23 -0.96 -5.09
C GLY A 41 -17.59 0.05 -4.17
N ARG A 42 -18.38 0.53 -3.24
CA ARG A 42 -17.92 1.45 -2.22
C ARG A 42 -18.30 0.90 -0.86
N ILE A 43 -17.31 0.80 0.03
CA ILE A 43 -17.52 0.37 1.41
C ILE A 43 -17.26 1.59 2.28
N LEU A 44 -18.31 2.14 2.90
CA LEU A 44 -18.20 3.31 3.76
C LEU A 44 -17.26 3.02 4.93
N GLY A 45 -16.33 3.96 5.17
CA GLY A 45 -15.35 3.84 6.24
C GLY A 45 -14.12 2.99 5.91
N LYS A 46 -14.06 2.34 4.77
CA LYS A 46 -12.90 1.54 4.38
C LYS A 46 -11.62 2.37 4.38
N GLY A 47 -11.65 3.57 3.83
CA GLY A 47 -10.50 4.47 3.80
C GLY A 47 -10.02 4.87 5.20
N GLU A 48 -10.95 5.15 6.09
CA GLU A 48 -10.63 5.50 7.49
C GLU A 48 -9.95 4.33 8.22
N VAL A 49 -10.47 3.12 8.05
CA VAL A 49 -9.90 1.91 8.65
C VAL A 49 -8.50 1.64 8.07
N ASN A 50 -8.35 1.73 6.76
CA ASN A 50 -7.06 1.50 6.11
C ASN A 50 -6.02 2.53 6.55
N ASN A 51 -6.39 3.79 6.69
CA ASN A 51 -5.51 4.83 7.20
C ASN A 51 -5.07 4.53 8.64
N ALA A 52 -6.00 4.14 9.50
CA ALA A 52 -5.70 3.79 10.88
C ALA A 52 -4.76 2.57 10.98
N ILE A 53 -5.01 1.53 10.20
CA ILE A 53 -4.15 0.33 10.15
C ILE A 53 -2.76 0.69 9.65
N SER A 54 -2.64 1.48 8.60
CA SER A 54 -1.35 1.95 8.07
C SER A 54 -0.55 2.72 9.12
N GLU A 55 -1.21 3.61 9.87
CA GLU A 55 -0.59 4.33 10.96
C GLU A 55 0.01 3.39 11.99
N GLN A 56 -0.74 2.38 12.43
CA GLN A 56 -0.28 1.42 13.42
C GLN A 56 0.95 0.64 12.94
N PHE A 57 0.94 0.16 11.71
CA PHE A 57 2.06 -0.59 11.15
C PHE A 57 3.31 0.29 10.97
N PHE A 58 3.17 1.49 10.46
CA PHE A 58 4.31 2.39 10.28
C PHE A 58 4.93 2.80 11.62
N LYS A 59 4.11 3.09 12.62
CA LYS A 59 4.62 3.38 13.97
C LYS A 59 5.36 2.19 14.57
N MET A 60 4.82 0.99 14.42
CA MET A 60 5.46 -0.23 14.89
C MET A 60 6.82 -0.45 14.21
N LEU A 61 6.91 -0.24 12.90
CA LEU A 61 8.16 -0.38 12.17
C LEU A 61 9.21 0.63 12.66
N GLU A 62 8.83 1.88 12.84
CA GLU A 62 9.76 2.92 13.29
C GLU A 62 10.20 2.71 14.73
N GLU A 63 9.33 2.25 15.62
CA GLU A 63 9.68 1.87 16.99
C GLU A 63 10.70 0.73 17.03
N ASN A 64 10.71 -0.14 16.03
CA ASN A 64 11.66 -1.22 15.88
C ASN A 64 12.90 -0.86 15.04
N GLY A 65 13.11 0.42 14.78
CA GLY A 65 14.30 0.92 14.08
C GLY A 65 14.25 0.81 12.57
N ILE A 66 13.10 0.52 11.99
CA ILE A 66 12.94 0.44 10.53
C ILE A 66 12.40 1.79 10.01
N PRO A 67 13.18 2.56 9.25
CA PRO A 67 12.73 3.84 8.74
C PRO A 67 11.64 3.66 7.69
N THR A 68 10.61 4.52 7.72
CA THR A 68 9.52 4.54 6.76
C THR A 68 9.35 5.92 6.16
N HIS A 69 8.48 6.05 5.17
CA HIS A 69 8.13 7.35 4.60
C HIS A 69 7.02 8.07 5.37
N TYR A 70 6.41 7.40 6.36
CA TYR A 70 5.31 7.93 7.15
C TYR A 70 5.78 9.07 8.07
N LEU A 71 5.05 10.18 8.06
CA LEU A 71 5.32 11.32 8.97
C LEU A 71 4.27 11.41 10.05
N ARG A 72 3.00 11.61 9.68
CA ARG A 72 1.90 11.69 10.63
C ARG A 72 0.54 11.53 9.95
N ARG A 73 -0.46 11.26 10.74
CA ARG A 73 -1.86 11.26 10.29
C ARG A 73 -2.40 12.69 10.31
N LEU A 74 -3.04 13.11 9.23
CA LEU A 74 -3.64 14.44 9.13
C LEU A 74 -5.11 14.44 9.55
N ASP A 75 -5.88 13.46 9.09
CA ASP A 75 -7.28 13.27 9.45
C ASP A 75 -7.67 11.80 9.32
N ALA A 76 -9.00 11.52 9.36
CA ALA A 76 -9.47 10.14 9.28
C ALA A 76 -9.03 9.40 8.01
N ARG A 77 -8.87 10.11 6.88
CA ARG A 77 -8.57 9.53 5.56
C ARG A 77 -7.24 9.91 4.98
N GLN A 78 -6.51 10.83 5.62
CA GLN A 78 -5.30 11.42 5.06
C GLN A 78 -4.12 11.22 5.99
N SER A 79 -2.97 10.91 5.39
CA SER A 79 -1.69 10.83 6.11
C SER A 79 -0.63 11.62 5.35
N LEU A 80 0.22 12.30 6.10
CA LEU A 80 1.37 13.01 5.56
C LEU A 80 2.55 12.05 5.49
N VAL A 81 3.19 11.98 4.33
CA VAL A 81 4.33 11.10 4.08
C VAL A 81 5.45 11.85 3.38
N LYS A 82 6.65 11.31 3.45
CA LYS A 82 7.77 11.79 2.63
C LYS A 82 7.50 11.45 1.17
N ARG A 83 7.78 12.39 0.28
CA ARG A 83 7.68 12.16 -1.15
C ARG A 83 8.86 11.31 -1.60
N CYS A 84 8.58 10.11 -2.08
CA CYS A 84 9.58 9.13 -2.48
C CYS A 84 9.42 8.78 -3.95
N GLN A 85 10.53 8.40 -4.57
CA GLN A 85 10.50 7.77 -5.88
C GLN A 85 10.27 6.27 -5.69
N ILE A 86 9.20 5.76 -6.30
CA ILE A 86 8.85 4.35 -6.18
C ILE A 86 9.72 3.53 -7.13
N LEU A 87 10.37 2.48 -6.61
CA LEU A 87 11.03 1.49 -7.44
C LEU A 87 9.96 0.68 -8.18
N PRO A 88 10.14 0.41 -9.49
CA PRO A 88 9.12 -0.29 -10.28
C PRO A 88 9.14 -1.80 -10.04
N VAL A 89 9.18 -2.21 -8.78
CA VAL A 89 9.19 -3.62 -8.38
C VAL A 89 8.25 -3.82 -7.20
N SER A 90 7.65 -5.00 -7.12
CA SER A 90 6.89 -5.44 -5.96
C SER A 90 7.62 -6.60 -5.30
N VAL A 91 7.81 -6.49 -4.00
CA VAL A 91 8.43 -7.54 -3.20
C VAL A 91 7.36 -8.21 -2.36
N LYS A 92 7.23 -9.53 -2.51
CA LYS A 92 6.27 -10.33 -1.74
C LYS A 92 7.02 -11.39 -0.94
N VAL A 93 6.78 -11.41 0.36
CA VAL A 93 7.32 -12.42 1.26
C VAL A 93 6.16 -13.29 1.74
N ARG A 94 6.29 -14.59 1.59
CA ARG A 94 5.26 -15.56 1.94
C ARG A 94 5.85 -16.67 2.79
N ASN A 95 5.06 -17.15 3.73
CA ASN A 95 5.43 -18.34 4.51
C ASN A 95 5.18 -19.63 3.73
N ARG A 96 4.26 -19.61 2.79
CA ARG A 96 3.89 -20.75 1.94
C ARG A 96 3.74 -20.33 0.50
N VAL A 97 4.04 -21.25 -0.41
CA VAL A 97 3.81 -21.04 -1.84
C VAL A 97 2.31 -21.14 -2.11
N ALA A 98 1.73 -20.08 -2.67
CA ALA A 98 0.32 -19.99 -3.00
C ALA A 98 0.07 -19.01 -4.15
N GLY A 99 -1.13 -18.98 -4.70
CA GLY A 99 -1.55 -18.04 -5.71
C GLY A 99 -0.71 -18.10 -6.99
N SER A 100 -0.31 -16.95 -7.52
CA SER A 100 0.44 -16.85 -8.76
C SER A 100 1.80 -17.53 -8.72
N LEU A 101 2.46 -17.52 -7.56
CA LEU A 101 3.74 -18.21 -7.40
C LEU A 101 3.56 -19.72 -7.50
N ALA A 102 2.51 -20.28 -6.90
CA ALA A 102 2.20 -21.70 -7.01
C ALA A 102 1.95 -22.12 -8.45
N LYS A 103 1.27 -21.28 -9.23
CA LYS A 103 1.04 -21.51 -10.66
C LYS A 103 2.33 -21.50 -11.48
N ARG A 104 3.29 -20.65 -11.14
CA ARG A 104 4.56 -20.52 -11.87
C ARG A 104 5.52 -21.67 -11.61
N ILE A 105 5.61 -22.16 -10.39
CA ILE A 105 6.55 -23.22 -10.02
C ILE A 105 5.95 -24.63 -10.05
N GLY A 106 4.65 -24.74 -10.34
CA GLY A 106 3.96 -26.01 -10.49
C GLY A 106 3.59 -26.70 -9.20
N PRO A 107 3.19 -27.99 -9.24
CA PRO A 107 2.71 -28.73 -8.07
C PRO A 107 3.84 -29.03 -7.10
N VAL A 108 3.98 -28.20 -6.07
CA VAL A 108 4.99 -28.33 -5.01
C VAL A 108 4.29 -28.43 -3.69
N SER A 109 4.94 -29.05 -2.69
CA SER A 109 4.44 -29.04 -1.32
C SER A 109 4.45 -27.63 -0.74
N TYR A 110 3.28 -27.04 -0.53
CA TYR A 110 3.15 -25.70 0.03
C TYR A 110 3.59 -25.58 1.49
N THR A 111 3.68 -26.71 2.20
CA THR A 111 3.96 -26.72 3.63
C THR A 111 5.43 -26.60 3.98
N HIS A 112 6.33 -26.82 3.05
CA HIS A 112 7.77 -26.88 3.31
C HIS A 112 8.58 -25.78 2.64
N LEU A 113 7.98 -24.97 1.77
CA LEU A 113 8.69 -23.95 1.00
C LEU A 113 8.31 -22.56 1.45
N ARG A 114 9.30 -21.81 1.92
CA ARG A 114 9.18 -20.36 2.09
C ARG A 114 9.44 -19.70 0.75
N ALA A 115 8.58 -18.74 0.38
CA ALA A 115 8.68 -18.10 -0.91
C ALA A 115 8.95 -16.61 -0.78
N HIS A 116 9.94 -16.14 -1.53
CA HIS A 116 10.21 -14.72 -1.75
C HIS A 116 9.96 -14.44 -3.22
N GLU A 117 9.17 -13.43 -3.50
CA GLU A 117 8.82 -13.08 -4.87
C GLU A 117 9.09 -11.59 -5.11
N THR A 118 9.82 -11.29 -6.18
CA THR A 118 10.03 -9.93 -6.67
C THR A 118 9.52 -9.85 -8.09
N GLY A 119 8.64 -8.89 -8.35
CA GLY A 119 8.07 -8.67 -9.67
C GLY A 119 8.16 -7.21 -10.08
N ALA A 120 8.24 -6.97 -11.39
CA ALA A 120 8.19 -5.63 -11.94
C ALA A 120 6.75 -5.24 -12.26
N TYR A 121 6.40 -3.97 -11.98
CA TYR A 121 5.12 -3.35 -12.37
C TYR A 121 5.38 -2.32 -13.46
N LEU A 122 4.65 -2.48 -14.53
CA LEU A 122 4.67 -1.55 -15.65
C LEU A 122 3.50 -0.57 -15.57
#